data_90ed79e8454b4b4fa6aee1d91f61b9cb
#
_entry.id   90ed79e8454b4b4fa6aee1d91f61b9cb
#
_cell.length_a   1.000
_cell.length_b   1.000
_cell.length_c   1.000
_cell.angle_alpha   90.00
_cell.angle_beta   90.00
_cell.angle_gamma   90.00
#
_symmetry.space_group_name_H-M   'P 1'
#
loop_
_entity.id
_entity.type
_entity.pdbx_description
1 polymer ?
#
loop_
_entity_poly.entity_id
_entity_poly.type
_entity_poly.pdbx_seq_one_letter_code
_entity_poly.pdbx_strand_id
1 'polypeptide(L)'
;MEQTGKKRAFALLIGCLIFGVLSSKAVEENASVEQRFAQPDSGSVPDFQKHIVPLLGKLGCSSAKCHGSFQGAGDFRLSLFGFDFQKDHAALLGEASSEDENRVNLTAPERSLILLKPTRQIKHRGGEIIEKDSWEYNLLHRWIEAGAKGAQMLKPENRAS
;
A
#
# COMPACT_ATOMS: atom_id res chain seq x y z
N MET A 1 33.31 3.35 71.44
CA MET A 1 33.74 2.38 70.46
C MET A 1 32.56 2.19 69.54
N GLU A 2 32.35 3.08 68.65
CA GLU A 2 32.74 3.17 67.26
C GLU A 2 32.03 2.11 66.38
N GLN A 3 30.97 2.48 65.69
CA GLN A 3 30.46 1.82 64.52
C GLN A 3 30.23 2.88 63.47
N THR A 4 31.25 3.04 62.66
CA THR A 4 31.24 3.79 61.39
C THR A 4 30.60 3.02 60.30
N GLY A 5 29.64 3.61 59.62
CA GLY A 5 29.51 3.81 58.20
C GLY A 5 29.51 2.63 57.24
N LYS A 6 28.39 2.50 56.55
CA LYS A 6 28.32 2.18 55.12
C LYS A 6 26.96 2.56 54.54
N LYS A 7 26.79 3.83 54.25
CA LYS A 7 25.81 4.33 53.30
C LYS A 7 26.60 4.77 52.06
N ARG A 8 26.59 4.00 51.00
CA ARG A 8 26.93 4.41 49.59
C ARG A 8 26.77 3.18 48.71
N ALA A 9 25.72 3.18 47.90
CA ALA A 9 25.65 2.65 46.56
C ALA A 9 24.21 2.21 46.21
N PHE A 10 23.34 3.18 46.00
CA PHE A 10 22.08 2.90 45.30
C PHE A 10 21.64 4.15 44.54
N ALA A 11 22.43 4.54 43.57
CA ALA A 11 22.06 5.58 42.62
C ALA A 11 22.94 5.42 41.40
N LEU A 12 22.53 4.58 40.43
CA LEU A 12 23.02 4.60 39.02
C LEU A 12 22.46 3.39 38.27
N LEU A 13 21.15 3.34 37.99
CA LEU A 13 20.59 2.43 36.99
C LEU A 13 19.20 2.88 36.49
N ILE A 14 18.95 4.19 36.34
CA ILE A 14 17.70 4.69 35.74
C ILE A 14 17.98 5.59 34.50
N GLY A 15 19.16 5.51 33.94
CA GLY A 15 19.56 6.39 32.82
C GLY A 15 19.53 5.78 31.41
N CYS A 16 19.15 4.51 31.23
CA CYS A 16 19.42 3.85 29.94
C CYS A 16 18.18 3.35 29.14
N LEU A 17 16.96 3.67 29.58
CA LEU A 17 15.75 3.14 28.95
C LEU A 17 14.96 4.15 28.08
N ILE A 18 15.44 5.40 27.92
CA ILE A 18 14.69 6.40 27.14
C ILE A 18 15.27 6.62 25.72
N PHE A 19 16.46 6.07 25.42
CA PHE A 19 17.11 6.31 24.10
C PHE A 19 16.71 5.32 22.99
N GLY A 20 15.95 4.26 23.29
CA GLY A 20 15.65 3.21 22.31
C GLY A 20 14.40 3.44 21.45
N VAL A 21 13.50 4.36 21.83
CA VAL A 21 12.17 4.49 21.18
C VAL A 21 12.15 5.54 20.07
N LEU A 22 13.09 6.46 20.04
CA LEU A 22 13.16 7.53 19.02
C LEU A 22 13.83 7.09 17.70
N SER A 23 14.55 5.96 17.69
CA SER A 23 15.29 5.50 16.50
C SER A 23 14.43 4.73 15.51
N SER A 24 13.34 4.09 15.94
CA SER A 24 12.52 3.26 15.04
C SER A 24 11.61 4.07 14.11
N LYS A 25 11.08 5.21 14.55
CA LYS A 25 10.21 6.06 13.69
C LYS A 25 10.97 6.78 12.59
N ALA A 26 12.20 7.22 12.85
CA ALA A 26 13.02 7.92 11.86
C ALA A 26 13.54 7.00 10.74
N VAL A 27 13.70 5.70 11.02
CA VAL A 27 14.08 4.70 10.00
C VAL A 27 12.91 4.37 9.08
N GLU A 28 11.68 4.39 9.58
CA GLU A 28 10.46 4.08 8.81
C GLU A 28 10.10 5.20 7.82
N GLU A 29 10.39 6.46 8.16
CA GLU A 29 10.09 7.62 7.32
C GLU A 29 11.01 7.73 6.08
N ASN A 30 12.22 7.16 6.13
CA ASN A 30 13.18 7.13 5.03
C ASN A 30 13.19 5.81 4.23
N ALA A 31 12.39 4.81 4.61
CA ALA A 31 12.32 3.55 3.89
C ALA A 31 11.64 3.72 2.52
N SER A 32 12.19 3.09 1.48
CA SER A 32 11.56 3.06 0.17
C SER A 32 10.18 2.37 0.23
N VAL A 33 9.31 2.63 -0.77
CA VAL A 33 8.00 1.97 -0.87
C VAL A 33 8.16 0.45 -0.85
N GLU A 34 9.14 -0.07 -1.60
CA GLU A 34 9.48 -1.47 -1.65
C GLU A 34 9.83 -2.04 -0.26
N GLN A 35 10.71 -1.35 0.48
CA GLN A 35 11.09 -1.76 1.84
C GLN A 35 9.91 -1.72 2.82
N ARG A 36 9.03 -0.70 2.70
CA ARG A 36 7.86 -0.56 3.58
C ARG A 36 6.80 -1.64 3.35
N PHE A 37 6.72 -2.20 2.15
CA PHE A 37 5.73 -3.22 1.79
C PHE A 37 6.34 -4.59 1.51
N ALA A 38 7.65 -4.78 1.78
CA ALA A 38 8.31 -6.07 1.66
C ALA A 38 7.67 -7.15 2.55
N GLN A 39 7.10 -6.76 3.69
CA GLN A 39 6.44 -7.67 4.61
C GLN A 39 4.93 -7.41 4.68
N PRO A 40 4.08 -8.44 4.78
CA PRO A 40 2.63 -8.27 4.87
C PRO A 40 2.18 -7.36 6.01
N ASP A 41 2.86 -7.40 7.16
CA ASP A 41 2.45 -6.73 8.41
C ASP A 41 3.24 -5.44 8.71
N SER A 42 3.73 -4.74 7.71
CA SER A 42 4.61 -3.58 7.91
C SER A 42 3.99 -2.36 8.61
N GLY A 43 2.70 -2.40 9.01
CA GLY A 43 2.03 -1.27 9.71
C GLY A 43 1.65 -0.09 8.79
N SER A 44 2.27 0.06 7.62
CA SER A 44 2.04 1.16 6.68
C SER A 44 0.75 0.97 5.89
N VAL A 45 -0.14 1.95 5.85
CA VAL A 45 -1.35 1.93 5.01
C VAL A 45 -1.06 2.60 3.68
N PRO A 46 -1.28 1.91 2.54
CA PRO A 46 -1.05 2.50 1.23
C PRO A 46 -2.05 3.63 0.93
N ASP A 47 -1.53 4.72 0.37
CA ASP A 47 -2.31 5.80 -0.20
C ASP A 47 -2.57 5.52 -1.69
N PHE A 48 -3.79 5.72 -2.17
CA PHE A 48 -4.16 5.41 -3.54
C PHE A 48 -3.32 6.21 -4.55
N GLN A 49 -3.27 7.52 -4.36
CA GLN A 49 -2.62 8.42 -5.32
C GLN A 49 -1.09 8.33 -5.28
N LYS A 50 -0.52 8.13 -4.08
CA LYS A 50 0.94 8.11 -3.90
C LYS A 50 1.56 6.73 -4.14
N HIS A 51 0.80 5.66 -3.98
CA HIS A 51 1.33 4.31 -4.02
C HIS A 51 0.66 3.44 -5.08
N ILE A 52 -0.70 3.39 -5.14
CA ILE A 52 -1.41 2.49 -6.05
C ILE A 52 -1.33 2.98 -7.49
N VAL A 53 -1.66 4.24 -7.75
CA VAL A 53 -1.60 4.80 -9.12
C VAL A 53 -0.19 4.69 -9.73
N PRO A 54 0.89 5.10 -9.04
CA PRO A 54 2.24 4.93 -9.55
C PRO A 54 2.64 3.46 -9.75
N LEU A 55 2.21 2.56 -8.87
CA LEU A 55 2.45 1.13 -9.04
C LEU A 55 1.79 0.59 -10.31
N LEU A 56 0.50 0.88 -10.53
CA LEU A 56 -0.20 0.47 -11.74
C LEU A 56 0.46 1.02 -13.02
N GLY A 57 1.00 2.24 -12.95
CA GLY A 57 1.78 2.85 -14.03
C GLY A 57 3.11 2.10 -14.27
N LYS A 58 3.88 1.85 -13.22
CA LYS A 58 5.16 1.11 -13.26
C LYS A 58 4.99 -0.29 -13.84
N LEU A 59 3.95 -0.98 -13.43
CA LEU A 59 3.63 -2.33 -13.90
C LEU A 59 3.03 -2.35 -15.32
N GLY A 60 2.75 -1.19 -15.91
CA GLY A 60 2.18 -1.07 -17.25
C GLY A 60 0.67 -1.33 -17.33
N CYS A 61 -0.02 -1.50 -16.19
CA CYS A 61 -1.46 -1.78 -16.16
C CYS A 61 -2.27 -0.65 -16.83
N SER A 62 -1.89 0.62 -16.60
CA SER A 62 -2.53 1.80 -17.18
C SER A 62 -1.92 2.25 -18.51
N SER A 63 -1.11 1.41 -19.17
CA SER A 63 -0.54 1.70 -20.50
C SER A 63 -1.58 1.52 -21.60
N ALA A 64 -1.34 2.14 -22.78
CA ALA A 64 -2.20 2.02 -23.95
C ALA A 64 -2.32 0.59 -24.51
N LYS A 65 -1.38 -0.31 -24.18
CA LYS A 65 -1.41 -1.72 -24.59
C LYS A 65 -2.25 -2.60 -23.67
N CYS A 66 -2.58 -2.08 -22.48
CA CYS A 66 -3.32 -2.78 -21.44
C CYS A 66 -4.65 -2.05 -21.13
N HIS A 67 -4.88 -1.70 -19.89
CA HIS A 67 -6.15 -1.10 -19.47
C HIS A 67 -6.25 0.42 -19.72
N GLY A 68 -5.15 1.10 -20.09
CA GLY A 68 -5.13 2.53 -20.44
C GLY A 68 -5.53 2.84 -21.88
N SER A 69 -5.88 1.83 -22.69
CA SER A 69 -6.40 2.06 -24.05
C SER A 69 -7.81 2.68 -24.03
N PHE A 70 -8.23 3.23 -25.16
CA PHE A 70 -9.54 3.88 -25.26
C PHE A 70 -10.70 2.95 -24.87
N GLN A 71 -10.61 1.68 -25.24
CA GLN A 71 -11.63 0.67 -24.91
C GLN A 71 -11.31 -0.11 -23.62
N GLY A 72 -10.09 0.00 -23.08
CA GLY A 72 -9.62 -0.86 -22.01
C GLY A 72 -9.32 -2.29 -22.51
N ALA A 73 -9.18 -3.22 -21.59
CA ALA A 73 -9.02 -4.65 -21.84
C ALA A 73 -9.86 -5.45 -20.85
N GLY A 74 -10.70 -6.39 -21.36
CA GLY A 74 -11.54 -7.23 -20.54
C GLY A 74 -12.55 -6.43 -19.69
N ASP A 75 -13.23 -5.48 -20.31
CA ASP A 75 -14.25 -4.60 -19.69
C ASP A 75 -13.72 -3.79 -18.49
N PHE A 76 -12.39 -3.66 -18.41
CA PHE A 76 -11.73 -2.84 -17.42
C PHE A 76 -10.88 -1.77 -18.09
N ARG A 77 -11.12 -0.53 -17.73
CA ARG A 77 -10.41 0.64 -18.27
C ARG A 77 -9.87 1.48 -17.14
N LEU A 78 -8.58 1.83 -17.26
CA LEU A 78 -7.89 2.85 -16.48
C LEU A 78 -7.63 4.07 -17.35
N SER A 79 -7.40 5.20 -16.73
CA SER A 79 -6.87 6.36 -17.43
C SER A 79 -5.43 6.12 -17.87
N LEU A 80 -5.07 6.68 -19.02
CA LEU A 80 -3.72 6.51 -19.56
C LEU A 80 -2.68 7.07 -18.57
N PHE A 81 -1.77 6.20 -18.11
CA PHE A 81 -0.73 6.52 -17.12
C PHE A 81 -1.24 7.08 -15.79
N GLY A 82 -2.48 6.79 -15.42
CA GLY A 82 -3.04 7.27 -14.16
C GLY A 82 -3.40 8.77 -14.16
N PHE A 83 -3.68 9.33 -15.32
CA PHE A 83 -4.01 10.76 -15.48
C PHE A 83 -5.23 11.19 -14.65
N ASP A 84 -6.26 10.33 -14.58
CA ASP A 84 -7.50 10.58 -13.86
C ASP A 84 -7.68 9.55 -12.74
N PHE A 85 -6.99 9.76 -11.65
CA PHE A 85 -7.00 8.81 -10.53
C PHE A 85 -8.38 8.65 -9.86
N GLN A 86 -9.30 9.62 -10.02
CA GLN A 86 -10.67 9.48 -9.51
C GLN A 86 -11.45 8.46 -10.33
N LYS A 87 -11.36 8.53 -11.67
CA LYS A 87 -11.94 7.53 -12.55
C LYS A 87 -11.29 6.17 -12.36
N ASP A 88 -9.98 6.13 -12.17
CA ASP A 88 -9.27 4.89 -11.94
C ASP A 88 -9.72 4.21 -10.64
N HIS A 89 -9.90 4.99 -9.57
CA HIS A 89 -10.42 4.47 -8.32
C HIS A 89 -11.86 3.95 -8.48
N ALA A 90 -12.73 4.73 -9.13
CA ALA A 90 -14.10 4.30 -9.41
C ALA A 90 -14.14 3.03 -10.29
N ALA A 91 -13.26 2.92 -11.28
CA ALA A 91 -13.17 1.75 -12.13
C ALA A 91 -12.70 0.50 -11.36
N LEU A 92 -11.81 0.65 -10.38
CA LEU A 92 -11.34 -0.44 -9.53
C LEU A 92 -12.43 -0.93 -8.56
N LEU A 93 -13.22 -0.02 -8.01
CA LEU A 93 -14.32 -0.36 -7.08
C LEU A 93 -15.62 -0.73 -7.80
N GLY A 94 -15.70 -0.48 -9.10
CA GLY A 94 -16.85 -0.88 -9.91
C GLY A 94 -16.96 -2.40 -10.04
N GLU A 95 -18.19 -2.87 -10.27
CA GLU A 95 -18.47 -4.29 -10.50
C GLU A 95 -17.72 -4.80 -11.75
N ALA A 96 -17.18 -6.00 -11.66
CA ALA A 96 -16.70 -6.70 -12.83
C ALA A 96 -17.90 -7.28 -13.63
N SER A 97 -17.62 -7.73 -14.85
CA SER A 97 -18.65 -8.22 -15.77
C SER A 97 -19.38 -9.49 -15.30
N SER A 98 -18.92 -10.14 -14.24
CA SER A 98 -19.52 -11.31 -13.61
C SER A 98 -19.81 -11.04 -12.14
N GLU A 99 -20.97 -11.50 -11.67
CA GLU A 99 -21.46 -11.28 -10.29
C GLU A 99 -20.53 -11.86 -9.20
N ASP A 100 -19.69 -12.83 -9.56
CA ASP A 100 -18.77 -13.52 -8.63
C ASP A 100 -17.36 -12.92 -8.58
N GLU A 101 -17.04 -11.93 -9.40
CA GLU A 101 -15.68 -11.43 -9.56
C GLU A 101 -15.60 -9.90 -9.35
N ASN A 102 -15.16 -9.47 -8.19
CA ASN A 102 -14.89 -8.06 -7.92
C ASN A 102 -13.42 -7.71 -8.26
N ARG A 103 -13.22 -6.57 -8.93
CA ARG A 103 -11.85 -6.05 -9.17
C ARG A 103 -11.14 -5.78 -7.85
N VAL A 104 -11.89 -5.28 -6.87
CA VAL A 104 -11.49 -5.09 -5.48
C VAL A 104 -12.56 -5.70 -4.59
N ASN A 105 -12.22 -6.72 -3.84
CA ASN A 105 -13.12 -7.41 -2.90
C ASN A 105 -12.72 -6.99 -1.47
N LEU A 106 -13.53 -6.17 -0.82
CA LEU A 106 -13.27 -5.66 0.52
C LEU A 106 -13.52 -6.69 1.63
N THR A 107 -14.29 -7.74 1.34
CA THR A 107 -14.61 -8.79 2.32
C THR A 107 -13.63 -9.96 2.29
N ALA A 108 -12.99 -10.18 1.15
CA ALA A 108 -11.97 -11.21 0.92
C ALA A 108 -10.88 -10.64 -0.02
N PRO A 109 -9.96 -9.81 0.50
CA PRO A 109 -8.96 -9.09 -0.29
C PRO A 109 -8.19 -9.96 -1.27
N GLU A 110 -7.80 -11.16 -0.85
CA GLU A 110 -7.08 -12.15 -1.64
C GLU A 110 -7.87 -12.67 -2.87
N ARG A 111 -9.19 -12.46 -2.91
CA ARG A 111 -10.07 -12.81 -4.02
C ARG A 111 -10.26 -11.68 -5.02
N SER A 112 -9.60 -10.56 -4.83
CA SER A 112 -9.67 -9.41 -5.74
C SER A 112 -9.01 -9.70 -7.09
N LEU A 113 -9.68 -9.37 -8.19
CA LEU A 113 -9.12 -9.56 -9.54
C LEU A 113 -7.81 -8.80 -9.76
N ILE A 114 -7.63 -7.65 -9.09
CA ILE A 114 -6.39 -6.88 -9.15
C ILE A 114 -5.19 -7.63 -8.54
N LEU A 115 -5.42 -8.66 -7.74
CA LEU A 115 -4.40 -9.58 -7.21
C LEU A 115 -4.31 -10.87 -8.03
N LEU A 116 -5.45 -11.49 -8.31
CA LEU A 116 -5.53 -12.81 -8.95
C LEU A 116 -5.05 -12.80 -10.41
N LYS A 117 -5.37 -11.74 -11.17
CA LYS A 117 -4.99 -11.65 -12.59
C LYS A 117 -3.49 -11.37 -12.78
N PRO A 118 -2.89 -10.35 -12.14
CA PRO A 118 -1.46 -10.06 -12.30
C PRO A 118 -0.53 -11.15 -11.77
N THR A 119 -0.96 -11.92 -10.77
CA THR A 119 -0.22 -13.09 -10.24
C THR A 119 -0.52 -14.37 -11.02
N ARG A 120 -1.33 -14.28 -12.07
CA ARG A 120 -1.73 -15.42 -12.92
C ARG A 120 -2.37 -16.59 -12.16
N GLN A 121 -2.93 -16.35 -10.98
CA GLN A 121 -3.75 -17.33 -10.26
C GLN A 121 -5.03 -17.65 -11.04
N ILE A 122 -5.48 -16.71 -11.86
CA ILE A 122 -6.52 -16.90 -12.88
C ILE A 122 -6.02 -16.38 -14.24
N LYS A 123 -6.72 -16.73 -15.31
CA LYS A 123 -6.31 -16.35 -16.68
C LYS A 123 -6.19 -14.84 -16.85
N HIS A 124 -5.01 -14.38 -17.28
CA HIS A 124 -4.70 -12.99 -17.59
C HIS A 124 -3.96 -12.91 -18.94
N ARG A 125 -4.49 -12.12 -19.89
CA ARG A 125 -3.86 -11.96 -21.21
C ARG A 125 -2.52 -11.25 -21.15
N GLY A 126 -2.33 -10.36 -20.14
CA GLY A 126 -1.06 -9.68 -19.87
C GLY A 126 0.04 -10.58 -19.31
N GLY A 127 -0.28 -11.84 -18.99
CA GLY A 127 0.66 -12.77 -18.35
C GLY A 127 0.78 -12.52 -16.84
N GLU A 128 1.85 -13.04 -16.27
CA GLU A 128 2.26 -12.75 -14.90
C GLU A 128 3.02 -11.43 -14.85
N ILE A 129 2.59 -10.51 -14.02
CA ILE A 129 3.12 -9.15 -13.89
C ILE A 129 3.79 -8.96 -12.54
N ILE A 130 3.26 -9.58 -11.50
CA ILE A 130 3.79 -9.55 -10.14
C ILE A 130 3.79 -10.97 -9.58
N GLU A 131 4.72 -11.27 -8.69
CA GLU A 131 4.73 -12.51 -7.95
C GLU A 131 3.78 -12.41 -6.74
N LYS A 132 3.18 -13.54 -6.38
CA LYS A 132 2.41 -13.63 -5.14
C LYS A 132 3.36 -13.38 -3.96
N ASP A 133 2.88 -12.65 -2.96
CA ASP A 133 3.61 -12.26 -1.75
C ASP A 133 4.83 -11.34 -2.00
N SER A 134 4.99 -10.81 -3.24
CA SER A 134 5.94 -9.73 -3.52
C SER A 134 5.52 -8.43 -2.83
N TRP A 135 6.42 -7.44 -2.77
CA TRP A 135 6.07 -6.15 -2.18
C TRP A 135 4.95 -5.43 -2.95
N GLU A 136 4.85 -5.61 -4.26
CA GLU A 136 3.76 -5.08 -5.10
C GLU A 136 2.43 -5.72 -4.72
N TYR A 137 2.44 -7.06 -4.53
CA TYR A 137 1.28 -7.80 -4.06
C TYR A 137 0.85 -7.32 -2.67
N ASN A 138 1.79 -7.25 -1.73
CA ASN A 138 1.53 -6.82 -0.36
C ASN A 138 0.98 -5.39 -0.31
N LEU A 139 1.50 -4.48 -1.15
CA LEU A 139 1.02 -3.12 -1.23
C LEU A 139 -0.45 -3.06 -1.70
N LEU A 140 -0.80 -3.78 -2.77
CA LEU A 140 -2.17 -3.87 -3.26
C LEU A 140 -3.10 -4.53 -2.23
N HIS A 141 -2.70 -5.65 -1.66
CA HIS A 141 -3.47 -6.39 -0.67
C HIS A 141 -3.82 -5.52 0.55
N ARG A 142 -2.82 -4.84 1.11
CA ARG A 142 -3.00 -3.96 2.26
C ARG A 142 -3.86 -2.73 1.96
N TRP A 143 -3.76 -2.18 0.75
CA TRP A 143 -4.67 -1.12 0.34
C TRP A 143 -6.12 -1.59 0.38
N ILE A 144 -6.39 -2.81 -0.08
CA ILE A 144 -7.73 -3.41 -0.06
C ILE A 144 -8.18 -3.66 1.37
N GLU A 145 -7.35 -4.28 2.22
CA GLU A 145 -7.64 -4.50 3.65
C GLU A 145 -7.95 -3.21 4.40
N ALA A 146 -7.27 -2.11 4.06
CA ALA A 146 -7.52 -0.78 4.63
C ALA A 146 -8.79 -0.10 4.09
N GLY A 147 -9.61 -0.82 3.31
CA GLY A 147 -10.87 -0.36 2.76
C GLY A 147 -10.76 0.31 1.39
N ALA A 148 -9.67 0.07 0.66
CA ALA A 148 -9.40 0.55 -0.70
C ALA A 148 -9.75 2.04 -0.89
N LYS A 149 -9.35 2.89 0.05
CA LYS A 149 -9.67 4.33 0.06
C LYS A 149 -9.07 5.02 -1.17
N GLY A 150 -9.87 5.90 -1.80
CA GLY A 150 -9.45 6.73 -2.92
C GLY A 150 -8.61 7.94 -2.48
N ALA A 151 -8.21 8.74 -3.46
CA ALA A 151 -7.54 10.01 -3.18
C ALA A 151 -8.45 10.92 -2.37
N GLN A 152 -7.94 11.44 -1.29
CA GLN A 152 -8.62 12.52 -0.58
C GLN A 152 -8.52 13.79 -1.44
N MET A 153 -9.65 14.35 -1.83
CA MET A 153 -9.69 15.67 -2.43
C MET A 153 -9.06 16.66 -1.44
N LEU A 154 -7.96 17.28 -1.82
CA LEU A 154 -7.45 18.42 -1.07
C LEU A 154 -8.58 19.47 -1.03
N LYS A 155 -9.05 19.78 0.16
CA LYS A 155 -10.03 20.85 0.32
C LYS A 155 -9.44 22.13 -0.26
N PRO A 156 -10.25 22.97 -0.96
CA PRO A 156 -9.76 24.18 -1.62
C PRO A 156 -9.02 25.14 -0.69
N GLU A 157 -9.34 25.14 0.60
CA GLU A 157 -8.73 25.97 1.63
C GLU A 157 -7.22 25.74 1.85
N ASN A 158 -6.67 24.61 1.41
CA ASN A 158 -5.24 24.29 1.56
C ASN A 158 -4.40 24.65 0.32
N ARG A 159 -4.96 25.38 -0.65
CA ARG A 159 -4.24 25.86 -1.85
C ARG A 159 -3.60 27.23 -1.72
N ALA A 160 -3.79 27.92 -0.60
CA ALA A 160 -3.28 29.28 -0.37
C ALA A 160 -2.21 29.24 0.73
N SER A 161 -1.00 28.92 0.36
CA SER A 161 0.23 29.34 1.07
C SER A 161 1.44 29.16 0.17
#